data_fae8cfdb93579f8810e2a2e64e57a447
#
_entry.id   fae8cfdb93579f8810e2a2e64e57a447
#
_cell.length_a   1.000
_cell.length_b   1.000
_cell.length_c   1.000
_cell.angle_alpha   90.00
_cell.angle_beta   90.00
_cell.angle_gamma   90.00
#
_symmetry.space_group_name_H-M   'P 1'
#
loop_
_entity.id
_entity.type
_entity.pdbx_description
1 polymer ?
#
loop_
_entity_poly.entity_id
_entity_poly.type
_entity_poly.pdbx_seq_one_letter_code
_entity_poly.pdbx_strand_id
1 'polypeptide(L)'
;MTTITLPAVAKLNLFLHINSRRTDGYHNLQTLFQLLDSGDELTFTLRDDSNIVLSCNDTALVNEQNLVLRAARMLQQYSNCPKGCDIYLDKQLPMGGGLGGGSSDAATTLLGLNKLWQLGLSNDELAALGLKLGADVPLFVRGFSAFAEGVGEKLQPVDLPGHVYLVVTPDCHISTAEIFQHPDLIRDTPCINAEQVLTAHWQNDCQPLVERLYPIVAITLQWLVEYAPCQMTGTGASVFAAFPDQTSAQHALAQ
;
A
#
# COMPACT_ATOMS: atom_id res chain seq x y z
N MET A 1 3.50 -13.93 -28.68
CA MET A 1 4.12 -13.52 -27.41
C MET A 1 3.13 -13.76 -26.30
N THR A 2 3.55 -14.29 -25.16
CA THR A 2 2.66 -14.52 -24.01
C THR A 2 2.58 -13.22 -23.20
N THR A 3 1.36 -12.71 -23.01
CA THR A 3 1.11 -11.48 -22.26
C THR A 3 0.08 -11.74 -21.17
N ILE A 4 0.27 -11.15 -20.00
CA ILE A 4 -0.69 -11.15 -18.89
C ILE A 4 -0.84 -9.74 -18.34
N THR A 5 -2.05 -9.38 -17.94
CA THR A 5 -2.35 -8.11 -17.28
C THR A 5 -2.95 -8.39 -15.91
N LEU A 6 -2.50 -7.67 -14.89
CA LEU A 6 -2.91 -7.84 -13.50
C LEU A 6 -3.13 -6.49 -12.83
N PRO A 7 -4.15 -6.37 -11.96
CA PRO A 7 -4.35 -5.17 -11.14
C PRO A 7 -3.33 -5.13 -9.99
N ALA A 8 -2.91 -3.92 -9.65
CA ALA A 8 -2.12 -3.60 -8.47
C ALA A 8 -2.95 -2.71 -7.55
N VAL A 9 -3.78 -3.35 -6.72
CA VAL A 9 -4.80 -2.69 -5.91
C VAL A 9 -4.22 -1.80 -4.82
N ALA A 10 -4.97 -0.76 -4.41
CA ALA A 10 -4.63 0.07 -3.28
C ALA A 10 -4.97 -0.59 -1.93
N LYS A 11 -4.45 -0.04 -0.84
CA LYS A 11 -4.85 -0.37 0.53
C LYS A 11 -5.19 0.89 1.33
N LEU A 12 -5.99 0.72 2.37
CA LEU A 12 -6.16 1.68 3.46
C LEU A 12 -5.60 1.09 4.76
N ASN A 13 -5.06 1.96 5.62
CA ASN A 13 -4.91 1.66 7.03
C ASN A 13 -6.19 2.17 7.71
N LEU A 14 -7.09 1.28 8.12
CA LEU A 14 -8.32 1.66 8.83
C LEU A 14 -8.03 2.20 10.23
N PHE A 15 -6.88 1.84 10.79
CA PHE A 15 -6.21 2.51 11.90
C PHE A 15 -4.70 2.28 11.79
N LEU A 16 -3.92 3.07 12.50
CA LEU A 16 -2.47 2.92 12.60
C LEU A 16 -2.01 3.32 14.01
N HIS A 17 -1.77 2.33 14.86
CA HIS A 17 -1.23 2.52 16.20
C HIS A 17 0.28 2.33 16.19
N ILE A 18 1.02 3.24 16.81
CA ILE A 18 2.46 3.13 16.99
C ILE A 18 2.72 2.78 18.44
N ASN A 19 3.04 1.51 18.69
CA ASN A 19 3.13 0.96 20.05
C ASN A 19 4.49 1.21 20.70
N SER A 20 5.59 1.27 19.92
CA SER A 20 6.92 1.56 20.43
C SER A 20 7.93 1.84 19.32
N ARG A 21 9.04 2.48 19.68
CA ARG A 21 10.23 2.59 18.82
C ARG A 21 11.21 1.47 19.14
N ARG A 22 11.72 0.82 18.10
CA ARG A 22 12.72 -0.27 18.18
C ARG A 22 14.14 0.29 18.19
N THR A 23 15.08 -0.52 18.65
CA THR A 23 16.52 -0.17 18.67
C THR A 23 17.12 -0.07 17.28
N ASP A 24 16.53 -0.73 16.27
CA ASP A 24 16.94 -0.67 14.86
C ASP A 24 16.40 0.57 14.12
N GLY A 25 15.67 1.45 14.85
CA GLY A 25 15.11 2.69 14.31
C GLY A 25 13.71 2.55 13.71
N TYR A 26 13.23 1.33 13.48
CA TYR A 26 11.85 1.06 13.08
C TYR A 26 10.88 1.19 14.27
N HIS A 27 9.59 1.05 14.01
CA HIS A 27 8.53 1.11 15.01
C HIS A 27 7.76 -0.21 15.03
N ASN A 28 7.41 -0.67 16.24
CA ASN A 28 6.36 -1.66 16.39
C ASN A 28 5.03 -0.95 16.22
N LEU A 29 4.21 -1.45 15.34
CA LEU A 29 2.90 -0.89 15.05
C LEU A 29 1.82 -1.98 15.00
N GLN A 30 0.58 -1.56 15.13
CA GLN A 30 -0.59 -2.35 14.81
C GLN A 30 -1.46 -1.56 13.84
N THR A 31 -1.98 -2.23 12.83
CA THR A 31 -2.86 -1.63 11.82
C THR A 31 -3.85 -2.64 11.28
N LEU A 32 -4.97 -2.16 10.78
CA LEU A 32 -5.91 -2.97 10.02
C LEU A 32 -5.88 -2.50 8.57
N PHE A 33 -5.36 -3.37 7.71
CA PHE A 33 -5.33 -3.14 6.28
C PHE A 33 -6.63 -3.56 5.61
N GLN A 34 -7.22 -2.66 4.85
CA GLN A 34 -8.30 -2.93 3.89
C GLN A 34 -7.73 -2.84 2.47
N LEU A 35 -7.78 -3.95 1.72
CA LEU A 35 -7.52 -3.90 0.27
C LEU A 35 -8.73 -3.31 -0.44
N LEU A 36 -8.48 -2.46 -1.43
CA LEU A 36 -9.49 -1.87 -2.29
C LEU A 36 -9.57 -2.64 -3.62
N ASP A 37 -10.62 -2.41 -4.39
CA ASP A 37 -10.80 -2.96 -5.74
C ASP A 37 -10.30 -2.02 -6.85
N SER A 38 -9.70 -0.90 -6.48
CA SER A 38 -9.13 0.12 -7.36
C SER A 38 -7.62 0.23 -7.15
N GLY A 39 -6.88 0.53 -8.22
CA GLY A 39 -5.42 0.59 -8.16
C GLY A 39 -4.77 0.87 -9.50
N ASP A 40 -3.50 0.54 -9.60
CA ASP A 40 -2.72 0.58 -10.83
C ASP A 40 -2.92 -0.71 -11.63
N GLU A 41 -2.43 -0.76 -12.86
CA GLU A 41 -2.46 -1.96 -13.70
C GLU A 41 -1.07 -2.24 -14.27
N LEU A 42 -0.68 -3.52 -14.27
CA LEU A 42 0.58 -3.94 -14.88
C LEU A 42 0.35 -4.97 -15.98
N THR A 43 0.94 -4.72 -17.14
CA THR A 43 0.99 -5.65 -18.25
C THR A 43 2.40 -6.19 -18.44
N PHE A 44 2.53 -7.51 -18.47
CA PHE A 44 3.79 -8.24 -18.62
C PHE A 44 3.80 -9.00 -19.93
N THR A 45 4.79 -8.76 -20.78
CA THR A 45 4.98 -9.48 -22.05
C THR A 45 6.31 -10.23 -22.04
N LEU A 46 6.25 -11.55 -22.25
CA LEU A 46 7.43 -12.42 -22.23
C LEU A 46 8.40 -12.05 -23.34
N ARG A 47 9.70 -12.00 -23.01
CA ARG A 47 10.81 -11.81 -23.96
C ARG A 47 11.63 -13.10 -24.06
N ASP A 48 12.20 -13.31 -25.23
CA ASP A 48 13.10 -14.46 -25.48
C ASP A 48 14.55 -14.18 -24.98
N ASP A 49 14.91 -12.90 -24.79
CA ASP A 49 16.18 -12.50 -24.15
C ASP A 49 16.00 -12.37 -22.63
N SER A 50 17.08 -12.03 -21.91
CA SER A 50 17.07 -11.85 -20.45
C SER A 50 16.78 -10.40 -20.00
N ASN A 51 16.45 -9.49 -20.91
CA ASN A 51 16.27 -8.09 -20.59
C ASN A 51 14.93 -7.84 -19.88
N ILE A 52 14.95 -6.97 -18.87
CA ILE A 52 13.76 -6.45 -18.21
C ILE A 52 13.64 -4.98 -18.61
N VAL A 53 12.54 -4.63 -19.26
CA VAL A 53 12.26 -3.29 -19.76
C VAL A 53 10.98 -2.78 -19.11
N LEU A 54 11.05 -1.63 -18.45
CA LEU A 54 9.89 -0.95 -17.89
C LEU A 54 9.48 0.23 -18.77
N SER A 55 8.20 0.34 -19.02
CA SER A 55 7.54 1.55 -19.54
C SER A 55 6.38 1.93 -18.63
N CYS A 56 6.01 3.21 -18.61
CA CYS A 56 4.97 3.75 -17.73
C CYS A 56 4.30 4.94 -18.38
N ASN A 57 3.01 5.16 -18.12
CA ASN A 57 2.30 6.38 -18.52
C ASN A 57 2.89 7.64 -17.84
N ASP A 58 3.49 7.51 -16.65
CA ASP A 58 4.34 8.54 -16.03
C ASP A 58 5.83 8.22 -16.29
N THR A 59 6.45 8.93 -17.21
CA THR A 59 7.84 8.70 -17.62
C THR A 59 8.85 8.99 -16.51
N ALA A 60 8.53 9.81 -15.51
CA ALA A 60 9.39 10.07 -14.35
C ALA A 60 9.62 8.81 -13.50
N LEU A 61 8.70 7.85 -13.58
CA LEU A 61 8.79 6.56 -12.87
C LEU A 61 9.66 5.53 -13.59
N VAL A 62 10.09 5.77 -14.82
CA VAL A 62 10.97 4.87 -15.58
C VAL A 62 12.42 5.10 -15.16
N ASN A 63 12.78 4.55 -14.00
CA ASN A 63 14.12 4.70 -13.44
C ASN A 63 14.51 3.45 -12.60
N GLU A 64 15.80 3.33 -12.27
CA GLU A 64 16.37 2.19 -11.54
C GLU A 64 15.85 2.02 -10.09
N GLN A 65 15.29 3.07 -9.50
CA GLN A 65 14.74 3.02 -8.14
C GLN A 65 13.30 2.51 -8.12
N ASN A 66 12.66 2.39 -9.29
CA ASN A 66 11.29 1.89 -9.37
C ASN A 66 11.18 0.47 -8.82
N LEU A 67 10.23 0.25 -7.90
CA LEU A 67 10.04 -1.03 -7.22
C LEU A 67 9.65 -2.16 -8.18
N VAL A 68 8.99 -1.86 -9.30
CA VAL A 68 8.69 -2.82 -10.37
C VAL A 68 9.97 -3.42 -10.95
N LEU A 69 10.93 -2.57 -11.37
CA LEU A 69 12.21 -3.03 -11.89
C LEU A 69 13.01 -3.80 -10.84
N ARG A 70 13.03 -3.30 -9.61
CA ARG A 70 13.73 -3.95 -8.50
C ARG A 70 13.14 -5.32 -8.18
N ALA A 71 11.81 -5.44 -8.15
CA ALA A 71 11.09 -6.69 -7.94
C ALA A 71 11.38 -7.70 -9.05
N ALA A 72 11.30 -7.27 -10.30
CA ALA A 72 11.53 -8.12 -11.47
C ALA A 72 12.97 -8.67 -11.49
N ARG A 73 13.96 -7.81 -11.30
CA ARG A 73 15.38 -8.22 -11.24
C ARG A 73 15.68 -9.14 -10.05
N MET A 74 15.12 -8.83 -8.88
CA MET A 74 15.26 -9.65 -7.68
C MET A 74 14.71 -11.06 -7.92
N LEU A 75 13.53 -11.17 -8.51
CA LEU A 75 12.92 -12.46 -8.82
C LEU A 75 13.70 -13.22 -9.88
N GLN A 76 14.15 -12.55 -10.95
CA GLN A 76 14.97 -13.15 -12.01
C GLN A 76 16.27 -13.74 -11.44
N GLN A 77 16.96 -12.98 -10.58
CA GLN A 77 18.19 -13.43 -9.91
C GLN A 77 17.93 -14.61 -8.95
N TYR A 78 16.88 -14.49 -8.13
CA TYR A 78 16.52 -15.53 -7.17
C TYR A 78 16.23 -16.88 -7.84
N SER A 79 15.52 -16.85 -8.97
CA SER A 79 15.12 -18.05 -9.70
C SER A 79 16.13 -18.52 -10.76
N ASN A 80 17.21 -17.76 -11.00
CA ASN A 80 18.12 -17.95 -12.13
C ASN A 80 17.38 -18.05 -13.47
N CYS A 81 16.30 -17.29 -13.66
CA CYS A 81 15.47 -17.32 -14.85
C CYS A 81 16.20 -16.63 -16.02
N PRO A 82 16.39 -17.32 -17.18
CA PRO A 82 17.06 -16.74 -18.33
C PRO A 82 16.14 -15.84 -19.17
N LYS A 83 14.85 -15.80 -18.88
CA LYS A 83 13.84 -15.04 -19.65
C LYS A 83 13.71 -13.61 -19.13
N GLY A 84 13.50 -12.68 -20.06
CA GLY A 84 13.16 -11.30 -19.75
C GLY A 84 11.68 -11.01 -19.84
N CYS A 85 11.33 -9.73 -19.66
CA CYS A 85 9.98 -9.25 -19.72
C CYS A 85 9.93 -7.77 -20.10
N ASP A 86 9.01 -7.40 -21.00
CA ASP A 86 8.55 -6.03 -21.14
C ASP A 86 7.41 -5.81 -20.13
N ILE A 87 7.52 -4.78 -19.32
CA ILE A 87 6.56 -4.43 -18.29
C ILE A 87 6.00 -3.03 -18.61
N TYR A 88 4.69 -2.93 -18.73
CA TYR A 88 4.00 -1.65 -18.81
C TYR A 88 3.24 -1.41 -17.51
N LEU A 89 3.54 -0.31 -16.83
CA LEU A 89 2.84 0.16 -15.64
C LEU A 89 1.89 1.30 -16.03
N ASP A 90 0.58 1.06 -15.88
CA ASP A 90 -0.43 2.11 -15.93
C ASP A 90 -0.70 2.65 -14.53
N LYS A 91 -0.01 3.76 -14.20
CA LYS A 91 -0.05 4.38 -12.88
C LYS A 91 -1.28 5.28 -12.74
N GLN A 92 -2.18 4.92 -11.82
CA GLN A 92 -3.43 5.63 -11.51
C GLN A 92 -3.43 6.16 -10.08
N LEU A 93 -2.79 5.45 -9.16
CA LEU A 93 -2.71 5.85 -7.77
C LEU A 93 -1.71 7.01 -7.57
N PRO A 94 -2.05 7.99 -6.73
CA PRO A 94 -1.15 9.09 -6.41
C PRO A 94 0.10 8.58 -5.67
N MET A 95 1.25 9.16 -5.99
CA MET A 95 2.51 8.86 -5.32
C MET A 95 2.55 9.48 -3.93
N GLY A 96 3.06 8.71 -2.95
CA GLY A 96 3.22 9.21 -1.58
C GLY A 96 1.90 9.44 -0.84
N GLY A 97 0.77 8.91 -1.34
CA GLY A 97 -0.56 9.10 -0.75
C GLY A 97 -0.90 8.17 0.43
N GLY A 98 -0.01 7.32 0.90
CA GLY A 98 -0.35 6.35 1.97
C GLY A 98 -1.18 5.16 1.50
N LEU A 99 -1.42 5.00 0.19
CA LEU A 99 -2.26 3.96 -0.42
C LEU A 99 -1.51 2.66 -0.78
N GLY A 100 -0.19 2.62 -0.58
CA GLY A 100 0.64 1.44 -0.82
C GLY A 100 0.92 1.13 -2.30
N GLY A 101 0.65 2.05 -3.24
CA GLY A 101 0.74 1.80 -4.69
C GLY A 101 2.06 1.18 -5.14
N GLY A 102 3.20 1.77 -4.79
CA GLY A 102 4.51 1.21 -5.17
C GLY A 102 4.78 -0.18 -4.60
N SER A 103 4.29 -0.49 -3.39
CA SER A 103 4.39 -1.84 -2.80
C SER A 103 3.45 -2.82 -3.49
N SER A 104 2.28 -2.37 -3.91
CA SER A 104 1.33 -3.14 -4.71
C SER A 104 1.90 -3.46 -6.10
N ASP A 105 2.49 -2.47 -6.76
CA ASP A 105 3.17 -2.64 -8.05
C ASP A 105 4.28 -3.69 -7.96
N ALA A 106 5.09 -3.64 -6.90
CA ALA A 106 6.15 -4.62 -6.65
C ALA A 106 5.60 -6.04 -6.41
N ALA A 107 4.56 -6.16 -5.59
CA ALA A 107 3.90 -7.44 -5.30
C ALA A 107 3.29 -8.04 -6.57
N THR A 108 2.56 -7.23 -7.33
CA THR A 108 1.96 -7.63 -8.61
C THR A 108 3.04 -8.04 -9.61
N THR A 109 4.20 -7.39 -9.60
CA THR A 109 5.35 -7.78 -10.42
C THR A 109 5.88 -9.17 -10.02
N LEU A 110 6.06 -9.43 -8.71
CA LEU A 110 6.49 -10.75 -8.24
C LEU A 110 5.50 -11.86 -8.63
N LEU A 111 4.20 -11.63 -8.42
CA LEU A 111 3.13 -12.57 -8.76
C LEU A 111 3.03 -12.79 -10.28
N GLY A 112 3.04 -11.70 -11.05
CA GLY A 112 2.94 -11.72 -12.51
C GLY A 112 4.09 -12.47 -13.17
N LEU A 113 5.32 -12.16 -12.77
CA LEU A 113 6.50 -12.81 -13.32
C LEU A 113 6.65 -14.26 -12.83
N ASN A 114 6.27 -14.58 -11.59
CA ASN A 114 6.20 -15.97 -11.13
C ASN A 114 5.29 -16.81 -12.05
N LYS A 115 4.13 -16.27 -12.42
CA LYS A 115 3.20 -16.90 -13.35
C LYS A 115 3.73 -16.93 -14.79
N LEU A 116 4.22 -15.80 -15.31
CA LEU A 116 4.70 -15.65 -16.69
C LEU A 116 5.92 -16.55 -16.99
N TRP A 117 6.86 -16.59 -16.07
CA TRP A 117 8.08 -17.40 -16.17
C TRP A 117 7.89 -18.84 -15.71
N GLN A 118 6.71 -19.20 -15.15
CA GLN A 118 6.34 -20.52 -14.65
C GLN A 118 7.30 -21.04 -13.57
N LEU A 119 7.65 -20.18 -12.59
CA LEU A 119 8.63 -20.49 -11.56
C LEU A 119 8.09 -21.43 -10.47
N GLY A 120 6.77 -21.42 -10.24
CA GLY A 120 6.12 -22.27 -9.24
C GLY A 120 6.41 -21.90 -7.78
N LEU A 121 6.87 -20.66 -7.53
CA LEU A 121 7.12 -20.18 -6.18
C LEU A 121 5.80 -19.97 -5.42
N SER A 122 5.81 -20.32 -4.14
CA SER A 122 4.70 -20.10 -3.22
C SER A 122 4.53 -18.63 -2.85
N ASN A 123 3.31 -18.25 -2.39
CA ASN A 123 3.09 -16.90 -1.87
C ASN A 123 3.99 -16.59 -0.65
N ASP A 124 4.39 -17.57 0.14
CA ASP A 124 5.29 -17.36 1.27
C ASP A 124 6.71 -16.99 0.80
N GLU A 125 7.24 -17.64 -0.24
CA GLU A 125 8.52 -17.29 -0.84
C GLU A 125 8.48 -15.91 -1.49
N LEU A 126 7.41 -15.60 -2.22
CA LEU A 126 7.22 -14.28 -2.84
C LEU A 126 7.07 -13.19 -1.78
N ALA A 127 6.33 -13.43 -0.69
CA ALA A 127 6.19 -12.47 0.41
C ALA A 127 7.52 -12.22 1.12
N ALA A 128 8.33 -13.27 1.32
CA ALA A 128 9.68 -13.15 1.89
C ALA A 128 10.64 -12.34 1.00
N LEU A 129 10.54 -12.48 -0.32
CA LEU A 129 11.26 -11.63 -1.28
C LEU A 129 10.72 -10.19 -1.24
N GLY A 130 9.40 -10.04 -1.23
CA GLY A 130 8.72 -8.76 -1.20
C GLY A 130 9.06 -7.92 0.03
N LEU A 131 9.22 -8.55 1.19
CA LEU A 131 9.61 -7.86 2.43
C LEU A 131 10.94 -7.10 2.32
N LYS A 132 11.87 -7.58 1.47
CA LYS A 132 13.15 -6.89 1.18
C LYS A 132 12.97 -5.63 0.34
N LEU A 133 11.84 -5.49 -0.34
CA LEU A 133 11.49 -4.32 -1.17
C LEU A 133 10.70 -3.27 -0.36
N GLY A 134 9.83 -3.73 0.55
CA GLY A 134 9.02 -2.85 1.39
C GLY A 134 8.13 -3.63 2.36
N ALA A 135 7.81 -3.02 3.51
CA ALA A 135 7.03 -3.64 4.58
C ALA A 135 5.60 -4.03 4.15
N ASP A 136 4.99 -3.25 3.25
CA ASP A 136 3.62 -3.49 2.76
C ASP A 136 3.56 -4.52 1.61
N VAL A 137 4.70 -4.88 0.97
CA VAL A 137 4.69 -5.81 -0.17
C VAL A 137 4.10 -7.19 0.17
N PRO A 138 4.41 -7.79 1.35
CA PRO A 138 3.80 -9.06 1.75
C PRO A 138 2.27 -9.03 1.81
N LEU A 139 1.66 -7.92 2.21
CA LEU A 139 0.20 -7.75 2.23
C LEU A 139 -0.41 -7.99 0.84
N PHE A 140 0.15 -7.33 -0.17
CA PHE A 140 -0.34 -7.42 -1.55
C PHE A 140 -0.04 -8.77 -2.20
N VAL A 141 1.10 -9.41 -1.87
CA VAL A 141 1.40 -10.78 -2.31
C VAL A 141 0.36 -11.76 -1.76
N ARG A 142 -0.06 -11.60 -0.50
CA ARG A 142 -1.06 -12.46 0.14
C ARG A 142 -2.48 -12.20 -0.34
N GLY A 143 -2.83 -10.96 -0.73
CA GLY A 143 -4.06 -10.60 -1.39
C GLY A 143 -5.32 -10.65 -0.51
N PHE A 144 -5.21 -10.38 0.80
CA PHE A 144 -6.35 -10.30 1.72
C PHE A 144 -6.22 -9.11 2.68
N SER A 145 -7.35 -8.61 3.16
CA SER A 145 -7.38 -7.61 4.24
C SER A 145 -6.92 -8.24 5.55
N ALA A 146 -6.12 -7.52 6.34
CA ALA A 146 -5.42 -8.14 7.46
C ALA A 146 -5.22 -7.19 8.65
N PHE A 147 -5.31 -7.73 9.86
CA PHE A 147 -4.67 -7.16 11.03
C PHE A 147 -3.17 -7.43 10.95
N ALA A 148 -2.38 -6.39 11.12
CA ALA A 148 -0.93 -6.44 10.99
C ALA A 148 -0.23 -5.94 12.25
N GLU A 149 0.87 -6.60 12.59
CA GLU A 149 1.75 -6.28 13.70
C GLU A 149 3.22 -6.24 13.26
N GLY A 150 4.12 -5.94 14.20
CA GLY A 150 5.55 -5.79 13.92
C GLY A 150 5.83 -4.45 13.25
N VAL A 151 6.50 -4.46 12.10
CA VAL A 151 6.63 -3.29 11.21
C VAL A 151 5.53 -3.26 10.13
N GLY A 152 4.49 -4.13 10.25
CA GLY A 152 3.39 -4.33 9.31
C GLY A 152 3.45 -5.66 8.55
N GLU A 153 4.43 -6.51 8.84
CA GLU A 153 4.70 -7.76 8.13
C GLU A 153 4.00 -8.99 8.70
N LYS A 154 3.57 -8.95 9.98
CA LYS A 154 2.88 -10.06 10.65
C LYS A 154 1.39 -9.97 10.39
N LEU A 155 0.93 -10.63 9.36
CA LEU A 155 -0.42 -10.50 8.83
C LEU A 155 -1.34 -11.61 9.33
N GLN A 156 -2.49 -11.25 9.89
CA GLN A 156 -3.59 -12.15 10.25
C GLN A 156 -4.82 -11.75 9.41
N PRO A 157 -5.39 -12.67 8.61
CA PRO A 157 -6.57 -12.35 7.79
C PRO A 157 -7.73 -11.88 8.65
N VAL A 158 -8.45 -10.87 8.17
CA VAL A 158 -9.67 -10.36 8.81
C VAL A 158 -10.73 -10.16 7.75
N ASP A 159 -11.92 -10.74 7.99
CA ASP A 159 -13.10 -10.48 7.17
C ASP A 159 -13.71 -9.14 7.61
N LEU A 160 -13.68 -8.18 6.70
CA LEU A 160 -14.23 -6.85 6.93
C LEU A 160 -15.58 -6.71 6.26
N PRO A 161 -16.55 -5.98 6.87
CA PRO A 161 -17.80 -5.67 6.21
C PRO A 161 -17.54 -4.86 4.94
N GLY A 162 -18.32 -5.14 3.89
CA GLY A 162 -18.23 -4.40 2.63
C GLY A 162 -18.67 -2.95 2.82
N HIS A 163 -17.76 -2.02 2.55
CA HIS A 163 -18.01 -0.59 2.51
C HIS A 163 -17.54 0.00 1.18
N VAL A 164 -18.14 1.10 0.79
CA VAL A 164 -17.62 1.95 -0.28
C VAL A 164 -16.76 3.03 0.36
N TYR A 165 -15.53 3.16 -0.11
CA TYR A 165 -14.61 4.16 0.41
C TYR A 165 -14.48 5.33 -0.57
N LEU A 166 -14.70 6.55 -0.08
CA LEU A 166 -14.26 7.75 -0.76
C LEU A 166 -12.85 8.11 -0.26
N VAL A 167 -11.90 8.13 -1.18
CA VAL A 167 -10.50 8.47 -0.89
C VAL A 167 -10.17 9.80 -1.56
N VAL A 168 -9.65 10.73 -0.79
CA VAL A 168 -9.25 12.05 -1.28
C VAL A 168 -7.77 12.25 -0.99
N THR A 169 -7.00 12.56 -2.01
CA THR A 169 -5.56 12.85 -1.88
C THR A 169 -5.31 14.32 -2.16
N PRO A 170 -5.04 15.14 -1.14
CA PRO A 170 -4.64 16.53 -1.36
C PRO A 170 -3.29 16.61 -2.07
N ASP A 171 -3.08 17.68 -2.83
CA ASP A 171 -1.85 17.91 -3.59
C ASP A 171 -0.71 18.34 -2.64
N CYS A 172 -0.19 17.38 -1.88
CA CYS A 172 1.00 17.55 -1.08
C CYS A 172 1.77 16.22 -0.98
N HIS A 173 3.09 16.33 -0.90
CA HIS A 173 3.96 15.17 -0.71
C HIS A 173 4.41 15.07 0.75
N ILE A 174 4.18 13.92 1.38
CA ILE A 174 4.57 13.63 2.76
C ILE A 174 5.58 12.48 2.77
N SER A 175 6.75 12.75 3.33
CA SER A 175 7.79 11.74 3.51
C SER A 175 7.44 10.83 4.70
N THR A 176 7.21 9.55 4.43
CA THR A 176 6.99 8.54 5.48
C THR A 176 8.13 8.52 6.51
N ALA A 177 9.38 8.62 6.04
CA ALA A 177 10.54 8.63 6.92
C ALA A 177 10.57 9.86 7.84
N GLU A 178 10.20 11.03 7.33
CA GLU A 178 10.13 12.27 8.10
C GLU A 178 9.09 12.17 9.22
N ILE A 179 7.89 11.66 8.91
CA ILE A 179 6.84 11.49 9.93
C ILE A 179 7.28 10.49 11.00
N PHE A 180 7.79 9.31 10.62
CA PHE A 180 8.23 8.31 11.60
C PHE A 180 9.44 8.75 12.45
N GLN A 181 10.28 9.67 11.96
CA GLN A 181 11.42 10.21 12.69
C GLN A 181 11.09 11.44 13.54
N HIS A 182 9.91 12.06 13.31
CA HIS A 182 9.56 13.32 13.97
C HIS A 182 9.49 13.16 15.50
N PRO A 183 10.06 14.07 16.31
CA PRO A 183 10.11 13.94 17.77
C PRO A 183 8.74 13.92 18.43
N ASP A 184 7.77 14.62 17.88
CA ASP A 184 6.40 14.75 18.41
C ASP A 184 5.46 13.60 17.99
N LEU A 185 5.93 12.60 17.26
CA LEU A 185 5.12 11.46 16.91
C LEU A 185 4.78 10.64 18.16
N ILE A 186 3.51 10.29 18.35
CA ILE A 186 3.04 9.38 19.39
C ILE A 186 3.62 7.98 19.13
N ARG A 187 4.17 7.32 20.19
CA ARG A 187 4.85 6.02 20.05
C ARG A 187 4.60 5.06 21.20
N ASP A 188 3.54 5.26 21.93
CA ASP A 188 3.21 4.53 23.17
C ASP A 188 1.73 4.11 23.21
N THR A 189 1.06 4.08 22.08
CA THR A 189 -0.33 3.60 21.99
C THR A 189 -0.40 2.14 22.45
N PRO A 190 -1.27 1.81 23.40
CA PRO A 190 -1.41 0.44 23.91
C PRO A 190 -1.75 -0.56 22.81
N CYS A 191 -1.15 -1.75 22.89
CA CYS A 191 -1.51 -2.83 21.97
C CYS A 191 -2.94 -3.30 22.21
N ILE A 192 -3.64 -3.63 21.12
CA ILE A 192 -4.95 -4.29 21.12
C ILE A 192 -4.77 -5.77 20.76
N ASN A 193 -5.66 -6.63 21.24
CA ASN A 193 -5.68 -8.03 20.84
C ASN A 193 -6.39 -8.19 19.49
N ALA A 194 -5.98 -9.17 18.70
CA ALA A 194 -6.59 -9.45 17.39
C ALA A 194 -8.10 -9.69 17.46
N GLU A 195 -8.60 -10.32 18.54
CA GLU A 195 -10.04 -10.54 18.79
C GLU A 195 -10.82 -9.24 19.00
N GLN A 196 -10.15 -8.18 19.43
CA GLN A 196 -10.75 -6.88 19.73
C GLN A 196 -10.62 -5.89 18.56
N VAL A 197 -9.95 -6.28 17.48
CA VAL A 197 -9.60 -5.35 16.39
C VAL A 197 -10.82 -4.66 15.78
N LEU A 198 -11.95 -5.39 15.63
CA LEU A 198 -13.18 -4.83 15.04
C LEU A 198 -14.01 -3.96 16.01
N THR A 199 -13.73 -4.01 17.31
CA THR A 199 -14.45 -3.26 18.36
C THR A 199 -13.58 -2.20 19.03
N ALA A 200 -12.30 -2.16 18.71
CA ALA A 200 -11.37 -1.19 19.27
C ALA A 200 -11.64 0.23 18.71
N HIS A 201 -11.12 1.21 19.43
CA HIS A 201 -11.09 2.58 18.90
C HIS A 201 -10.01 2.68 17.81
N TRP A 202 -10.44 3.00 16.60
CA TRP A 202 -9.56 3.16 15.46
C TRP A 202 -9.11 4.60 15.34
N GLN A 203 -7.81 4.81 15.43
CA GLN A 203 -7.17 6.10 15.20
C GLN A 203 -5.88 5.92 14.40
N ASN A 204 -5.41 6.98 13.79
CA ASN A 204 -4.12 7.02 13.14
C ASN A 204 -3.17 7.92 13.94
N ASP A 205 -2.17 7.34 14.60
CA ASP A 205 -1.24 8.07 15.47
C ASP A 205 -0.36 9.08 14.71
N CYS A 206 -0.24 8.93 13.38
CA CYS A 206 0.44 9.92 12.55
C CYS A 206 -0.44 11.15 12.24
N GLN A 207 -1.77 10.99 12.27
CA GLN A 207 -2.70 12.01 11.79
C GLN A 207 -2.57 13.35 12.54
N PRO A 208 -2.54 13.43 13.88
CA PRO A 208 -2.43 14.71 14.59
C PRO A 208 -1.15 15.49 14.25
N LEU A 209 -0.04 14.75 14.03
CA LEU A 209 1.21 15.34 13.61
C LEU A 209 1.12 15.88 12.19
N VAL A 210 0.56 15.09 11.27
CA VAL A 210 0.43 15.46 9.86
C VAL A 210 -0.51 16.65 9.68
N GLU A 211 -1.65 16.70 10.37
CA GLU A 211 -2.57 17.85 10.34
C GLU A 211 -1.88 19.15 10.75
N ARG A 212 -0.98 19.09 11.73
CA ARG A 212 -0.21 20.24 12.18
C ARG A 212 0.85 20.69 11.17
N LEU A 213 1.55 19.74 10.54
CA LEU A 213 2.63 20.03 9.60
C LEU A 213 2.12 20.37 8.19
N TYR A 214 0.99 19.80 7.81
CA TYR A 214 0.38 19.89 6.48
C TYR A 214 -1.07 20.36 6.56
N PRO A 215 -1.34 21.67 6.70
CA PRO A 215 -2.71 22.19 6.91
C PRO A 215 -3.72 21.76 5.85
N ILE A 216 -3.27 21.48 4.61
CA ILE A 216 -4.14 21.00 3.53
C ILE A 216 -4.78 19.63 3.87
N VAL A 217 -4.10 18.76 4.60
CA VAL A 217 -4.66 17.48 5.07
C VAL A 217 -5.75 17.73 6.11
N ALA A 218 -5.52 18.66 7.06
CA ALA A 218 -6.53 19.05 8.05
C ALA A 218 -7.78 19.63 7.38
N ILE A 219 -7.62 20.51 6.39
CA ILE A 219 -8.73 21.10 5.61
C ILE A 219 -9.51 20.00 4.89
N THR A 220 -8.83 19.04 4.29
CA THR A 220 -9.47 17.91 3.58
C THR A 220 -10.26 17.02 4.55
N LEU A 221 -9.73 16.74 5.74
CA LEU A 221 -10.44 16.02 6.80
C LEU A 221 -11.66 16.78 7.30
N GLN A 222 -11.53 18.10 7.52
CA GLN A 222 -12.65 18.97 7.93
C GLN A 222 -13.77 19.01 6.91
N TRP A 223 -13.44 18.98 5.62
CA TRP A 223 -14.43 18.88 4.56
C TRP A 223 -15.10 17.50 4.55
N LEU A 224 -14.30 16.42 4.60
CA LEU A 224 -14.81 15.05 4.44
C LEU A 224 -15.68 14.61 5.63
N VAL A 225 -15.40 15.08 6.86
CA VAL A 225 -16.16 14.73 8.06
C VAL A 225 -17.60 15.25 8.04
N GLU A 226 -17.91 16.26 7.22
CA GLU A 226 -19.29 16.74 7.04
C GLU A 226 -20.21 15.69 6.39
N TYR A 227 -19.63 14.70 5.69
CA TYR A 227 -20.38 13.65 4.98
C TYR A 227 -20.34 12.31 5.70
N ALA A 228 -19.20 11.94 6.29
CA ALA A 228 -19.04 10.70 7.06
C ALA A 228 -17.81 10.77 7.97
N PRO A 229 -17.73 9.95 9.02
CA PRO A 229 -16.51 9.80 9.81
C PRO A 229 -15.33 9.47 8.89
N CYS A 230 -14.25 10.23 9.02
CA CYS A 230 -13.10 10.14 8.13
C CYS A 230 -11.78 10.04 8.89
N GLN A 231 -10.75 9.54 8.20
CA GLN A 231 -9.43 9.34 8.76
C GLN A 231 -8.36 9.44 7.66
N MET A 232 -7.12 9.73 8.07
CA MET A 232 -5.95 9.65 7.20
C MET A 232 -5.45 8.20 7.11
N THR A 233 -5.02 7.75 5.93
CA THR A 233 -4.38 6.43 5.75
C THR A 233 -2.86 6.51 5.76
N GLY A 234 -2.22 5.57 6.45
CA GLY A 234 -0.76 5.51 6.54
C GLY A 234 -0.18 6.79 7.17
N THR A 235 0.86 7.31 6.57
CA THR A 235 1.48 8.60 6.95
C THR A 235 0.93 9.78 6.14
N GLY A 236 -0.18 9.57 5.42
CA GLY A 236 -0.79 10.57 4.54
C GLY A 236 -0.18 10.53 3.13
N ALA A 237 -0.57 11.45 2.23
CA ALA A 237 -1.51 12.56 2.44
C ALA A 237 -2.99 12.15 2.31
N SER A 238 -3.32 10.95 1.79
CA SER A 238 -4.70 10.57 1.53
C SER A 238 -5.51 10.44 2.82
N VAL A 239 -6.74 10.90 2.73
CA VAL A 239 -7.80 10.74 3.74
C VAL A 239 -8.93 9.92 3.14
N PHE A 240 -9.67 9.22 3.98
CA PHE A 240 -10.79 8.39 3.51
C PHE A 240 -11.98 8.45 4.45
N ALA A 241 -13.15 8.18 3.90
CA ALA A 241 -14.38 7.94 4.64
C ALA A 241 -15.07 6.69 4.11
N ALA A 242 -15.72 5.92 5.01
CA ALA A 242 -16.47 4.74 4.66
C ALA A 242 -17.96 5.06 4.52
N PHE A 243 -18.58 4.59 3.45
CA PHE A 243 -20.00 4.78 3.16
C PHE A 243 -20.70 3.42 3.04
N PRO A 244 -21.98 3.34 3.40
CA PRO A 244 -22.74 2.09 3.32
C PRO A 244 -23.01 1.65 1.86
N ASP A 245 -23.05 2.60 0.93
CA ASP A 245 -23.33 2.36 -0.49
C ASP A 245 -22.69 3.41 -1.40
N GLN A 246 -22.67 3.09 -2.69
CA GLN A 246 -22.07 3.93 -3.73
C GLN A 246 -22.82 5.26 -3.92
N THR A 247 -24.13 5.29 -3.72
CA THR A 247 -24.94 6.53 -3.89
C THR A 247 -24.53 7.58 -2.88
N SER A 248 -24.36 7.17 -1.61
CA SER A 248 -23.92 8.05 -0.52
C SER A 248 -22.50 8.59 -0.77
N ALA A 249 -21.59 7.71 -1.22
CA ALA A 249 -20.22 8.13 -1.55
C ALA A 249 -20.17 9.09 -2.75
N GLN A 250 -20.97 8.83 -3.80
CA GLN A 250 -21.06 9.70 -4.97
C GLN A 250 -21.67 11.07 -4.63
N HIS A 251 -22.62 11.13 -3.69
CA HIS A 251 -23.18 12.39 -3.22
C HIS A 251 -22.09 13.28 -2.57
N ALA A 252 -21.24 12.68 -1.72
CA ALA A 252 -20.13 13.41 -1.11
C ALA A 252 -19.09 13.85 -2.16
N LEU A 253 -18.78 12.99 -3.15
CA LEU A 253 -17.83 13.30 -4.22
C LEU A 253 -18.28 14.45 -5.12
N ALA A 254 -19.58 14.67 -5.27
CA ALA A 254 -20.14 15.70 -6.14
C ALA A 254 -20.15 17.12 -5.52
N GLN A 255 -19.75 17.28 -4.24
CA GLN A 255 -19.67 18.55 -3.52
C GLN A 255 -18.27 19.14 -3.54
#